data_d144aebdf10b82a2490259f389c1a25d
#
_entry.id   d144aebdf10b82a2490259f389c1a25d
#
_cell.length_a   1.000
_cell.length_b   1.000
_cell.length_c   1.000
_cell.angle_alpha   90.00
_cell.angle_beta   90.00
_cell.angle_gamma   90.00
#
_symmetry.space_group_name_H-M   'P 1'
#
loop_
_entity.id
_entity.type
_entity.pdbx_description
1 polymer ?
#
loop_
_entity_poly.entity_id
_entity_poly.type
_entity_poly.pdbx_seq_one_letter_code
_entity_poly.pdbx_strand_id
1 'polypeptide(L)'
;KQKSAICVPYKREYFLNPGNPATKEYLMSLVREVVEKYDVDGVHFDYLRYPENAPRFPDTYDFRKYGKGRDLAQWRRDNITEIVRHLYKGVKALKPWVKVSTCPVGKYRDTSRYPSRGWNAFHTVYQDAQGWLGEGIQDQIYPMLYFRGNHFYPFALDWQEQSNGRQIIPGLGIYFLDPSEGNWTLDEVERQMHFIRTHKLAGQAHYRVKYLMDNTQGLYDVLEEDFYTAPALQPAMPWIDNVPPTAPTHLTVTRLPDGYIHLSWMPATDNDKRNVPTYVIYGSDTYPVDTPIRKILLPSEYKERNTRMLPSASGRQRSILLSLPWTVVAMKAKRADDPPECHTSASPMPHLNG
;
A
#
# COMPACT_ATOMS: atom_id res chain seq x y z
N LYS A 1 -13.49 35.66 25.88
CA LYS A 1 -14.38 34.50 25.59
C LYS A 1 -13.75 33.72 24.41
N GLN A 2 -13.35 32.48 24.65
CA GLN A 2 -12.84 31.59 23.60
C GLN A 2 -13.94 31.35 22.54
N LYS A 3 -13.63 31.58 21.26
CA LYS A 3 -14.53 31.29 20.15
C LYS A 3 -14.07 30.02 19.46
N SER A 4 -15.01 29.26 18.93
CA SER A 4 -14.67 28.12 18.07
C SER A 4 -13.93 28.60 16.81
N ALA A 5 -12.81 27.98 16.50
CA ALA A 5 -12.02 28.25 15.30
C ALA A 5 -11.54 26.95 14.66
N ILE A 6 -11.47 26.93 13.34
CA ILE A 6 -10.92 25.77 12.59
C ILE A 6 -9.43 25.63 12.85
N CYS A 7 -8.70 26.74 12.94
CA CYS A 7 -7.27 26.78 13.19
C CYS A 7 -7.00 27.43 14.54
N VAL A 8 -6.19 26.80 15.38
CA VAL A 8 -5.88 27.24 16.73
C VAL A 8 -4.36 27.24 16.99
N PRO A 9 -3.84 28.24 17.71
CA PRO A 9 -2.44 28.22 18.12
C PRO A 9 -2.22 27.26 19.30
N TYR A 10 -1.16 26.44 19.24
CA TYR A 10 -0.74 25.56 20.32
C TYR A 10 0.77 25.34 20.27
N LYS A 11 1.51 25.55 21.37
CA LYS A 11 2.96 25.37 21.47
C LYS A 11 3.77 26.03 20.34
N ARG A 12 3.51 27.28 20.01
CA ARG A 12 4.16 28.07 18.95
C ARG A 12 3.87 27.60 17.50
N GLU A 13 2.95 26.67 17.32
CA GLU A 13 2.51 26.18 16.03
C GLU A 13 1.01 26.40 15.85
N TYR A 14 0.50 26.18 14.65
CA TYR A 14 -0.93 26.24 14.34
C TYR A 14 -1.43 24.85 14.00
N PHE A 15 -2.57 24.48 14.60
CA PHE A 15 -3.21 23.19 14.37
C PHE A 15 -4.64 23.40 13.89
N LEU A 16 -5.07 22.53 12.99
CA LEU A 16 -6.50 22.37 12.74
C LEU A 16 -7.16 21.79 13.99
N ASN A 17 -8.31 22.33 14.37
CA ASN A 17 -9.06 21.87 15.54
C ASN A 17 -10.03 20.75 15.16
N PRO A 18 -9.76 19.48 15.50
CA PRO A 18 -10.65 18.37 15.15
C PRO A 18 -12.02 18.46 15.84
N GLY A 19 -12.10 19.17 16.95
CA GLY A 19 -13.34 19.40 17.69
C GLY A 19 -14.30 20.38 17.02
N ASN A 20 -13.84 21.14 16.02
CA ASN A 20 -14.69 22.03 15.24
C ASN A 20 -15.29 21.27 14.04
N PRO A 21 -16.62 21.14 13.92
CA PRO A 21 -17.25 20.41 12.81
C PRO A 21 -16.89 20.92 11.40
N ALA A 22 -16.52 22.21 11.26
CA ALA A 22 -16.12 22.76 9.97
C ALA A 22 -14.74 22.29 9.50
N THR A 23 -13.92 21.70 10.39
CA THR A 23 -12.58 21.19 10.05
C THR A 23 -12.66 20.07 9.02
N LYS A 24 -13.57 19.12 9.17
CA LYS A 24 -13.73 18.01 8.23
C LYS A 24 -14.18 18.48 6.85
N GLU A 25 -15.06 19.47 6.78
CA GLU A 25 -15.54 20.04 5.52
C GLU A 25 -14.41 20.79 4.79
N TYR A 26 -13.61 21.56 5.54
CA TYR A 26 -12.43 22.21 4.99
C TYR A 26 -11.43 21.21 4.43
N LEU A 27 -11.07 20.15 5.17
CA LEU A 27 -10.18 19.11 4.71
C LEU A 27 -10.76 18.41 3.47
N MET A 28 -12.05 18.09 3.47
CA MET A 28 -12.69 17.45 2.30
C MET A 28 -12.68 18.35 1.07
N SER A 29 -12.75 19.68 1.24
CA SER A 29 -12.67 20.60 0.10
C SER A 29 -11.30 20.53 -0.61
N LEU A 30 -10.20 20.39 0.15
CA LEU A 30 -8.86 20.24 -0.39
C LEU A 30 -8.69 18.86 -1.08
N VAL A 31 -9.16 17.80 -0.43
CA VAL A 31 -9.08 16.45 -0.95
C VAL A 31 -9.90 16.31 -2.23
N ARG A 32 -11.09 16.89 -2.28
CA ARG A 32 -11.95 16.93 -3.47
C ARG A 32 -11.20 17.53 -4.65
N GLU A 33 -10.54 18.66 -4.46
CA GLU A 33 -9.78 19.30 -5.53
C GLU A 33 -8.70 18.38 -6.11
N VAL A 34 -7.96 17.67 -5.25
CA VAL A 34 -6.92 16.73 -5.68
C VAL A 34 -7.54 15.56 -6.45
N VAL A 35 -8.57 14.93 -5.88
CA VAL A 35 -9.18 13.73 -6.47
C VAL A 35 -9.89 14.04 -7.79
N GLU A 36 -10.54 15.20 -7.92
CA GLU A 36 -11.24 15.60 -9.15
C GLU A 36 -10.28 16.02 -10.26
N LYS A 37 -9.24 16.81 -9.92
CA LYS A 37 -8.38 17.47 -10.93
C LYS A 37 -7.18 16.63 -11.35
N TYR A 38 -6.76 15.67 -10.55
CA TYR A 38 -5.57 14.86 -10.82
C TYR A 38 -5.91 13.38 -10.98
N ASP A 39 -5.11 12.70 -11.81
CA ASP A 39 -5.19 11.25 -11.96
C ASP A 39 -4.32 10.59 -10.89
N VAL A 40 -4.90 10.39 -9.71
CA VAL A 40 -4.23 9.80 -8.55
C VAL A 40 -4.79 8.42 -8.25
N ASP A 41 -3.92 7.47 -7.89
CA ASP A 41 -4.29 6.12 -7.46
C ASP A 41 -4.67 6.05 -5.98
N GLY A 42 -4.26 7.04 -5.21
CA GLY A 42 -4.55 7.10 -3.78
C GLY A 42 -4.29 8.47 -3.16
N VAL A 43 -4.87 8.68 -1.98
CA VAL A 43 -4.60 9.82 -1.11
C VAL A 43 -4.14 9.31 0.25
N HIS A 44 -3.07 9.91 0.75
CA HIS A 44 -2.46 9.55 2.03
C HIS A 44 -2.49 10.74 2.99
N PHE A 45 -2.98 10.49 4.20
CA PHE A 45 -3.09 11.51 5.23
C PHE A 45 -2.10 11.27 6.35
N ASP A 46 -1.20 12.21 6.55
CA ASP A 46 -0.37 12.26 7.74
C ASP A 46 -0.99 13.21 8.79
N TYR A 47 -0.61 13.02 10.03
CA TYR A 47 -1.03 13.88 11.17
C TYR A 47 -2.54 14.02 11.39
N LEU A 48 -3.37 13.07 10.94
CA LEU A 48 -4.78 13.01 11.37
C LEU A 48 -4.85 12.58 12.84
N ARG A 49 -4.48 13.49 13.71
CA ARG A 49 -4.36 13.28 15.16
C ARG A 49 -4.30 14.60 15.92
N TYR A 50 -4.52 14.53 17.23
CA TYR A 50 -4.14 15.62 18.11
C TYR A 50 -2.61 15.68 18.27
N PRO A 51 -2.05 16.86 18.61
CA PRO A 51 -0.64 16.98 18.95
C PRO A 51 -0.32 16.15 20.20
N GLU A 52 0.95 15.80 20.37
CA GLU A 52 1.40 15.09 21.56
C GLU A 52 1.19 15.90 22.84
N ASN A 53 0.87 15.17 23.91
CA ASN A 53 0.64 15.77 25.20
C ASN A 53 -0.36 16.94 25.15
N ALA A 54 -1.52 16.70 24.55
CA ALA A 54 -2.56 17.68 24.29
C ALA A 54 -3.61 17.88 25.42
N PRO A 55 -3.33 17.70 26.74
CA PRO A 55 -4.34 17.90 27.76
C PRO A 55 -4.86 19.35 27.78
N ARG A 56 -4.04 20.31 27.33
CA ARG A 56 -4.38 21.75 27.25
C ARG A 56 -4.61 22.22 25.82
N PHE A 57 -4.93 21.31 24.90
CA PHE A 57 -5.31 21.72 23.55
C PHE A 57 -6.55 22.64 23.61
N PRO A 58 -6.60 23.73 22.82
CA PRO A 58 -7.63 24.78 22.99
C PRO A 58 -8.98 24.40 22.37
N ASP A 59 -9.49 23.21 22.63
CA ASP A 59 -10.79 22.69 22.18
C ASP A 59 -11.90 22.75 23.26
N THR A 60 -11.64 23.35 24.41
CA THR A 60 -12.59 23.39 25.56
C THR A 60 -13.94 23.98 25.18
N TYR A 61 -13.96 24.99 24.32
CA TYR A 61 -15.22 25.59 23.87
C TYR A 61 -16.04 24.57 23.05
N ASP A 62 -15.41 23.91 22.11
CA ASP A 62 -16.04 22.93 21.24
C ASP A 62 -16.47 21.69 22.03
N PHE A 63 -15.67 21.25 22.98
CA PHE A 63 -16.04 20.17 23.89
C PHE A 63 -17.30 20.49 24.71
N ARG A 64 -17.39 21.67 25.28
CA ARG A 64 -18.61 22.09 26.00
C ARG A 64 -19.83 22.14 25.09
N LYS A 65 -19.67 22.56 23.85
CA LYS A 65 -20.75 22.70 22.89
C LYS A 65 -21.18 21.37 22.26
N TYR A 66 -20.22 20.49 21.94
CA TYR A 66 -20.45 19.28 21.14
C TYR A 66 -20.16 17.98 21.91
N GLY A 67 -19.48 18.04 23.04
CA GLY A 67 -19.10 16.86 23.83
C GLY A 67 -20.28 16.15 24.51
N LYS A 68 -21.35 16.87 24.88
CA LYS A 68 -22.60 16.31 25.42
C LYS A 68 -22.40 15.32 26.58
N GLY A 69 -21.54 15.65 27.55
CA GLY A 69 -21.28 14.80 28.73
C GLY A 69 -20.38 13.57 28.47
N ARG A 70 -19.82 13.41 27.29
CA ARG A 70 -18.83 12.37 26.99
C ARG A 70 -17.52 12.60 27.74
N ASP A 71 -16.74 11.55 27.90
CA ASP A 71 -15.33 11.65 28.30
C ASP A 71 -14.54 12.46 27.25
N LEU A 72 -13.63 13.34 27.69
CA LEU A 72 -12.87 14.22 26.79
C LEU A 72 -11.97 13.41 25.83
N ALA A 73 -11.31 12.37 26.31
CA ALA A 73 -10.41 11.57 25.49
C ALA A 73 -11.20 10.77 24.43
N GLN A 74 -12.36 10.24 24.81
CA GLN A 74 -13.25 9.56 23.87
C GLN A 74 -13.82 10.54 22.84
N TRP A 75 -14.26 11.71 23.24
CA TRP A 75 -14.76 12.73 22.32
C TRP A 75 -13.68 13.16 21.31
N ARG A 76 -12.42 13.29 21.73
CA ARG A 76 -11.31 13.58 20.82
C ARG A 76 -11.07 12.45 19.81
N ARG A 77 -11.11 11.19 20.23
CA ARG A 77 -11.04 10.03 19.32
C ARG A 77 -12.19 10.04 18.32
N ASP A 78 -13.41 10.29 18.81
CA ASP A 78 -14.60 10.36 17.95
C ASP A 78 -14.47 11.46 16.89
N ASN A 79 -13.90 12.62 17.23
CA ASN A 79 -13.68 13.71 16.27
C ASN A 79 -12.69 13.32 15.17
N ILE A 80 -11.57 12.68 15.51
CA ILE A 80 -10.61 12.18 14.50
C ILE A 80 -11.27 11.11 13.64
N THR A 81 -11.96 10.14 14.25
CA THR A 81 -12.68 9.09 13.52
C THR A 81 -13.72 9.67 12.56
N GLU A 82 -14.45 10.72 12.98
CA GLU A 82 -15.43 11.37 12.12
C GLU A 82 -14.78 12.11 10.92
N ILE A 83 -13.61 12.71 11.12
CA ILE A 83 -12.83 13.30 10.01
C ILE A 83 -12.41 12.20 9.05
N VAL A 84 -11.82 11.11 9.54
CA VAL A 84 -11.39 9.97 8.71
C VAL A 84 -12.55 9.39 7.92
N ARG A 85 -13.69 9.16 8.57
CA ARG A 85 -14.91 8.66 7.93
C ARG A 85 -15.44 9.59 6.85
N HIS A 86 -15.44 10.89 7.11
CA HIS A 86 -15.91 11.91 6.17
C HIS A 86 -15.02 11.95 4.92
N LEU A 87 -13.71 11.96 5.10
CA LEU A 87 -12.73 11.94 4.01
C LEU A 87 -12.83 10.64 3.19
N TYR A 88 -12.89 9.47 3.85
CA TYR A 88 -13.04 8.20 3.17
C TYR A 88 -14.29 8.13 2.30
N LYS A 89 -15.45 8.43 2.89
CA LYS A 89 -16.73 8.44 2.16
C LYS A 89 -16.72 9.45 1.01
N GLY A 90 -16.14 10.62 1.21
CA GLY A 90 -16.05 11.66 0.19
C GLY A 90 -15.19 11.22 -1.00
N VAL A 91 -14.02 10.64 -0.76
CA VAL A 91 -13.16 10.10 -1.82
C VAL A 91 -13.84 8.97 -2.57
N LYS A 92 -14.43 7.99 -1.85
CA LYS A 92 -15.13 6.86 -2.47
C LYS A 92 -16.36 7.25 -3.29
N ALA A 93 -17.04 8.32 -2.91
CA ALA A 93 -18.14 8.87 -3.70
C ALA A 93 -17.69 9.54 -5.01
N LEU A 94 -16.48 10.09 -5.05
CA LEU A 94 -15.89 10.70 -6.25
C LEU A 94 -15.27 9.65 -7.18
N LYS A 95 -14.35 8.85 -6.63
CA LYS A 95 -13.60 7.81 -7.35
C LYS A 95 -13.45 6.58 -6.44
N PRO A 96 -14.30 5.56 -6.56
CA PRO A 96 -14.29 4.39 -5.65
C PRO A 96 -12.97 3.63 -5.61
N TRP A 97 -12.20 3.63 -6.70
CA TRP A 97 -10.91 2.94 -6.83
C TRP A 97 -9.74 3.68 -6.18
N VAL A 98 -9.86 4.98 -5.92
CA VAL A 98 -8.79 5.76 -5.27
C VAL A 98 -8.60 5.28 -3.83
N LYS A 99 -7.40 4.83 -3.51
CA LYS A 99 -7.04 4.33 -2.17
C LYS A 99 -7.02 5.46 -1.16
N VAL A 100 -7.52 5.18 0.03
CA VAL A 100 -7.48 6.12 1.16
C VAL A 100 -6.66 5.51 2.27
N SER A 101 -5.65 6.22 2.72
CA SER A 101 -4.70 5.73 3.71
C SER A 101 -4.28 6.78 4.73
N THR A 102 -3.83 6.32 5.89
CA THR A 102 -3.26 7.14 6.96
C THR A 102 -2.00 6.52 7.55
N CYS A 103 -1.15 7.33 8.19
CA CYS A 103 0.00 6.85 8.95
C CYS A 103 -0.18 7.14 10.45
N PRO A 104 -0.78 6.22 11.21
CA PRO A 104 -0.88 6.36 12.65
C PRO A 104 0.47 6.11 13.35
N VAL A 105 0.54 6.51 14.62
CA VAL A 105 1.64 6.13 15.51
C VAL A 105 1.79 4.61 15.51
N GLY A 106 3.02 4.12 15.39
CA GLY A 106 3.32 2.71 15.15
C GLY A 106 2.78 1.74 16.21
N LYS A 107 2.72 2.15 17.48
CA LYS A 107 2.06 1.39 18.53
C LYS A 107 0.62 1.88 18.66
N TYR A 108 -0.34 1.01 18.40
CA TYR A 108 -1.74 1.38 18.62
C TYR A 108 -2.06 1.54 20.11
N ARG A 109 -1.81 0.48 20.90
CA ARG A 109 -1.86 0.38 22.37
C ARG A 109 -0.81 -0.60 22.84
N ASP A 110 -0.77 -0.87 24.13
CA ASP A 110 -0.03 -2.01 24.64
C ASP A 110 -0.66 -3.32 24.13
N THR A 111 0.18 -4.31 23.87
CA THR A 111 -0.24 -5.65 23.48
C THR A 111 0.01 -6.63 24.64
N SER A 112 -0.71 -7.77 24.65
CA SER A 112 -0.45 -8.85 25.61
C SER A 112 0.93 -9.50 25.39
N ARG A 113 1.49 -9.42 24.19
CA ARG A 113 2.82 -9.95 23.86
C ARG A 113 3.96 -9.09 24.39
N TYR A 114 3.76 -7.80 24.41
CA TYR A 114 4.77 -6.87 24.91
C TYR A 114 4.09 -5.62 25.49
N PRO A 115 3.79 -5.59 26.77
CA PRO A 115 3.26 -4.42 27.43
C PRO A 115 4.32 -3.31 27.41
N SER A 116 4.01 -2.22 26.74
CA SER A 116 4.90 -1.10 26.51
C SER A 116 4.23 0.18 26.91
N ARG A 117 4.58 0.69 28.06
CA ARG A 117 4.09 1.99 28.55
C ARG A 117 4.61 3.13 27.69
N GLY A 118 3.79 4.14 27.47
CA GLY A 118 4.20 5.38 26.84
C GLY A 118 3.46 5.74 25.56
N TRP A 119 4.19 6.26 24.59
CA TRP A 119 3.63 6.86 23.40
C TRP A 119 2.94 5.85 22.49
N ASN A 120 1.64 6.07 22.26
CA ASN A 120 0.82 5.24 21.40
C ASN A 120 -0.29 6.03 20.71
N ALA A 121 -0.88 5.47 19.67
CA ALA A 121 -1.91 6.10 18.85
C ALA A 121 -3.17 6.45 19.63
N PHE A 122 -3.69 5.47 20.36
CA PHE A 122 -5.02 5.55 20.99
C PHE A 122 -5.11 6.54 22.16
N HIS A 123 -4.12 6.47 23.07
CA HIS A 123 -4.16 7.26 24.31
C HIS A 123 -3.46 8.62 24.17
N THR A 124 -2.33 8.67 23.44
CA THR A 124 -1.47 9.87 23.42
C THR A 124 -1.92 10.91 22.40
N VAL A 125 -2.40 10.46 21.25
CA VAL A 125 -2.76 11.33 20.12
C VAL A 125 -4.18 11.12 19.60
N TYR A 126 -4.96 10.31 20.29
CA TYR A 126 -6.39 10.07 20.04
C TYR A 126 -6.71 9.50 18.65
N GLN A 127 -5.82 8.64 18.12
CA GLN A 127 -6.05 7.89 16.88
C GLN A 127 -6.62 6.52 17.19
N ASP A 128 -7.88 6.27 16.90
CA ASP A 128 -8.51 4.95 16.99
C ASP A 128 -8.36 4.18 15.67
N ALA A 129 -7.10 4.01 15.23
CA ALA A 129 -6.82 3.54 13.88
C ALA A 129 -7.17 2.06 13.65
N GLN A 130 -7.14 1.21 14.68
CA GLN A 130 -7.71 -0.15 14.57
C GLN A 130 -9.24 -0.12 14.50
N GLY A 131 -9.89 0.81 15.19
CA GLY A 131 -11.32 1.07 15.03
C GLY A 131 -11.68 1.48 13.59
N TRP A 132 -10.85 2.29 12.92
CA TRP A 132 -11.07 2.67 11.52
C TRP A 132 -10.98 1.47 10.56
N LEU A 133 -10.07 0.52 10.83
CA LEU A 133 -10.01 -0.74 10.09
C LEU A 133 -11.27 -1.59 10.31
N GLY A 134 -11.74 -1.68 11.56
CA GLY A 134 -12.97 -2.40 11.90
C GLY A 134 -14.22 -1.80 11.27
N GLU A 135 -14.29 -0.46 11.14
CA GLU A 135 -15.35 0.24 10.42
C GLU A 135 -15.21 0.18 8.89
N GLY A 136 -14.06 -0.26 8.39
CA GLY A 136 -13.78 -0.30 6.96
C GLY A 136 -13.62 1.08 6.30
N ILE A 137 -13.22 2.09 7.04
CA ILE A 137 -13.03 3.47 6.57
C ILE A 137 -11.55 3.81 6.25
N GLN A 138 -10.76 2.78 5.97
CA GLN A 138 -9.40 2.87 5.43
C GLN A 138 -9.19 1.73 4.45
N ASP A 139 -8.50 1.97 3.33
CA ASP A 139 -8.04 0.91 2.45
C ASP A 139 -6.69 0.37 2.91
N GLN A 140 -5.82 1.28 3.33
CA GLN A 140 -4.46 0.99 3.76
C GLN A 140 -4.13 1.77 5.04
N ILE A 141 -3.33 1.18 5.91
CA ILE A 141 -2.74 1.87 7.06
C ILE A 141 -1.23 1.66 7.05
N TYR A 142 -0.51 2.75 7.29
CA TYR A 142 0.95 2.82 7.34
C TYR A 142 1.42 3.12 8.77
N PRO A 143 1.39 2.17 9.71
CA PRO A 143 1.84 2.44 11.07
C PRO A 143 3.32 2.87 11.06
N MET A 144 3.64 4.01 11.68
CA MET A 144 5.00 4.53 11.78
C MET A 144 5.81 3.69 12.77
N LEU A 145 6.18 2.45 12.38
CA LEU A 145 6.92 1.49 13.19
C LEU A 145 8.43 1.74 13.12
N TYR A 146 8.85 2.97 13.41
CA TYR A 146 10.26 3.40 13.45
C TYR A 146 10.94 2.89 14.70
N PHE A 147 10.88 1.59 14.94
CA PHE A 147 11.38 0.90 16.11
C PHE A 147 12.12 -0.37 15.70
N ARG A 148 12.81 -1.03 16.66
CA ARG A 148 13.45 -2.33 16.47
C ARG A 148 13.08 -3.30 17.61
N GLY A 149 13.33 -4.57 17.39
CA GLY A 149 13.14 -5.63 18.40
C GLY A 149 11.70 -5.67 18.92
N ASN A 150 11.54 -5.77 20.25
CA ASN A 150 10.25 -5.88 20.92
C ASN A 150 9.33 -4.67 20.74
N HIS A 151 9.83 -3.55 20.22
CA HIS A 151 9.02 -2.40 19.89
C HIS A 151 8.51 -2.41 18.45
N PHE A 152 9.01 -3.32 17.61
CA PHE A 152 8.58 -3.50 16.21
C PHE A 152 7.71 -4.76 16.05
N TYR A 153 8.28 -5.95 16.25
CA TYR A 153 7.66 -7.22 15.84
C TYR A 153 6.30 -7.51 16.48
N PRO A 154 6.09 -7.36 17.80
CA PRO A 154 4.79 -7.60 18.42
C PRO A 154 3.71 -6.64 17.92
N PHE A 155 4.09 -5.38 17.64
CA PHE A 155 3.15 -4.37 17.19
C PHE A 155 2.82 -4.50 15.69
N ALA A 156 3.77 -4.94 14.88
CA ALA A 156 3.49 -5.27 13.48
C ALA A 156 2.48 -6.43 13.36
N LEU A 157 2.62 -7.46 14.22
CA LEU A 157 1.64 -8.55 14.32
C LEU A 157 0.28 -8.05 14.79
N ASP A 158 0.25 -7.21 15.83
CA ASP A 158 -0.99 -6.64 16.36
C ASP A 158 -1.76 -5.88 15.27
N TRP A 159 -1.06 -5.08 14.46
CA TRP A 159 -1.67 -4.41 13.31
C TRP A 159 -2.24 -5.39 12.30
N GLN A 160 -1.49 -6.45 11.94
CA GLN A 160 -1.93 -7.45 10.96
C GLN A 160 -3.15 -8.22 11.46
N GLU A 161 -3.17 -8.63 12.72
CA GLU A 161 -4.28 -9.35 13.33
C GLU A 161 -5.55 -8.51 13.43
N GLN A 162 -5.43 -7.19 13.60
CA GLN A 162 -6.53 -6.23 13.66
C GLN A 162 -6.82 -5.56 12.30
N SER A 163 -6.28 -6.10 11.21
CA SER A 163 -6.41 -5.50 9.87
C SER A 163 -7.84 -5.49 9.32
N ASN A 164 -8.69 -6.41 9.77
CA ASN A 164 -10.05 -6.61 9.23
C ASN A 164 -10.06 -6.74 7.70
N GLY A 165 -9.03 -7.40 7.15
CA GLY A 165 -8.86 -7.60 5.71
C GLY A 165 -8.34 -6.39 4.94
N ARG A 166 -8.04 -5.27 5.61
CA ARG A 166 -7.42 -4.08 5.03
C ARG A 166 -5.90 -4.24 4.95
N GLN A 167 -5.25 -3.40 4.15
CA GLN A 167 -3.82 -3.50 3.90
C GLN A 167 -3.01 -2.82 5.00
N ILE A 168 -2.13 -3.57 5.65
CA ILE A 168 -1.19 -3.07 6.64
C ILE A 168 0.20 -2.96 6.01
N ILE A 169 0.77 -1.75 6.03
CA ILE A 169 2.05 -1.43 5.40
C ILE A 169 2.93 -0.73 6.42
N PRO A 170 3.72 -1.46 7.22
CA PRO A 170 4.61 -0.87 8.22
C PRO A 170 5.56 0.16 7.63
N GLY A 171 5.63 1.32 8.26
CA GLY A 171 6.68 2.30 8.01
C GLY A 171 7.97 1.88 8.72
N LEU A 172 9.06 1.76 7.96
CA LEU A 172 10.39 1.41 8.45
C LEU A 172 11.23 2.68 8.60
N GLY A 173 11.86 2.83 9.77
CA GLY A 173 12.72 3.98 10.09
C GLY A 173 14.12 3.83 9.51
N ILE A 174 14.25 3.79 8.18
CA ILE A 174 15.56 3.62 7.51
C ILE A 174 16.53 4.78 7.75
N TYR A 175 16.03 5.93 8.19
CA TYR A 175 16.88 7.05 8.59
C TYR A 175 17.80 6.70 9.78
N PHE A 176 17.41 5.72 10.61
CA PHE A 176 18.26 5.23 11.70
C PHE A 176 19.50 4.45 11.25
N LEU A 177 19.63 4.13 9.97
CA LEU A 177 20.88 3.61 9.39
C LEU A 177 22.00 4.66 9.41
N ASP A 178 21.64 5.95 9.41
CA ASP A 178 22.60 7.03 9.54
C ASP A 178 23.16 7.08 10.99
N PRO A 179 24.49 7.07 11.17
CA PRO A 179 25.10 7.14 12.49
C PRO A 179 24.68 8.36 13.32
N SER A 180 24.34 9.47 12.67
CA SER A 180 23.89 10.69 13.37
C SER A 180 22.44 10.60 13.89
N GLU A 181 21.65 9.65 13.39
CA GLU A 181 20.23 9.50 13.74
C GLU A 181 19.98 8.33 14.71
N GLY A 182 20.62 7.18 14.51
CA GLY A 182 20.36 6.01 15.35
C GLY A 182 21.34 4.87 15.25
N ASN A 183 22.20 4.88 14.25
CA ASN A 183 23.26 3.89 14.02
C ASN A 183 22.74 2.43 14.02
N TRP A 184 21.62 2.18 13.36
CA TRP A 184 21.15 0.82 13.14
C TRP A 184 22.02 0.13 12.08
N THR A 185 22.03 -1.19 12.09
CA THR A 185 22.64 -1.99 11.03
C THR A 185 21.64 -2.29 9.94
N LEU A 186 22.08 -2.50 8.70
CA LEU A 186 21.24 -2.91 7.59
C LEU A 186 20.49 -4.21 7.90
N ASP A 187 21.12 -5.19 8.54
CA ASP A 187 20.51 -6.46 8.99
C ASP A 187 19.21 -6.27 9.78
N GLU A 188 19.10 -5.19 10.58
CA GLU A 188 17.85 -4.93 11.31
C GLU A 188 16.72 -4.59 10.36
N VAL A 189 16.99 -3.78 9.33
CA VAL A 189 15.99 -3.40 8.31
C VAL A 189 15.64 -4.62 7.46
N GLU A 190 16.60 -5.42 7.04
CA GLU A 190 16.39 -6.66 6.29
C GLU A 190 15.52 -7.65 7.09
N ARG A 191 15.80 -7.87 8.37
CA ARG A 191 14.97 -8.71 9.24
C ARG A 191 13.52 -8.20 9.32
N GLN A 192 13.32 -6.89 9.39
CA GLN A 192 11.97 -6.30 9.38
C GLN A 192 11.27 -6.55 8.04
N MET A 193 11.96 -6.40 6.91
CA MET A 193 11.41 -6.67 5.58
C MET A 193 11.07 -8.16 5.39
N HIS A 194 11.94 -9.07 5.81
CA HIS A 194 11.65 -10.52 5.79
C HIS A 194 10.46 -10.88 6.70
N PHE A 195 10.38 -10.27 7.88
CA PHE A 195 9.25 -10.46 8.79
C PHE A 195 7.92 -10.03 8.14
N ILE A 196 7.89 -8.87 7.49
CA ILE A 196 6.73 -8.35 6.78
C ILE A 196 6.26 -9.35 5.71
N ARG A 197 7.17 -9.90 4.92
CA ARG A 197 6.85 -10.90 3.89
C ARG A 197 6.36 -12.21 4.50
N THR A 198 7.06 -12.72 5.50
CA THR A 198 6.73 -13.99 6.17
C THR A 198 5.33 -13.94 6.80
N HIS A 199 4.97 -12.82 7.41
CA HIS A 199 3.67 -12.64 8.05
C HIS A 199 2.59 -12.06 7.11
N LYS A 200 2.87 -11.97 5.79
CA LYS A 200 1.92 -11.57 4.75
C LYS A 200 1.29 -10.19 5.00
N LEU A 201 2.06 -9.25 5.55
CA LEU A 201 1.66 -7.86 5.53
C LEU A 201 1.69 -7.35 4.08
N ALA A 202 0.89 -6.34 3.78
CA ALA A 202 0.63 -5.92 2.40
C ALA A 202 1.83 -5.26 1.70
N GLY A 203 2.85 -4.87 2.44
CA GLY A 203 4.06 -4.23 1.95
C GLY A 203 4.77 -3.47 3.05
N GLN A 204 5.70 -2.60 2.66
CA GLN A 204 6.46 -1.75 3.56
C GLN A 204 6.66 -0.35 2.97
N ALA A 205 6.82 0.64 3.83
CA ALA A 205 7.15 2.01 3.45
C ALA A 205 8.46 2.44 4.12
N HIS A 206 9.33 3.10 3.37
CA HIS A 206 10.65 3.50 3.85
C HIS A 206 10.68 5.00 4.19
N TYR A 207 10.87 5.35 5.44
CA TYR A 207 11.01 6.73 5.85
C TYR A 207 12.47 7.02 6.17
N ARG A 208 13.14 7.83 5.37
CA ARG A 208 12.68 8.64 4.23
C ARG A 208 13.53 8.40 2.98
N VAL A 209 13.04 8.82 1.83
CA VAL A 209 13.65 8.60 0.50
C VAL A 209 15.12 9.01 0.38
N LYS A 210 15.57 10.02 1.12
CA LYS A 210 16.99 10.44 1.15
C LYS A 210 17.95 9.26 1.32
N TYR A 211 17.67 8.38 2.28
CA TYR A 211 18.53 7.25 2.62
C TYR A 211 18.51 6.12 1.61
N LEU A 212 17.47 6.05 0.79
CA LEU A 212 17.45 5.19 -0.40
C LEU A 212 18.32 5.78 -1.52
N MET A 213 18.17 7.08 -1.79
CA MET A 213 18.95 7.77 -2.83
C MET A 213 20.44 7.81 -2.51
N ASP A 214 20.80 7.94 -1.23
CA ASP A 214 22.16 7.92 -0.75
C ASP A 214 22.75 6.48 -0.65
N ASN A 215 21.95 5.47 -0.95
CA ASN A 215 22.28 4.04 -0.77
C ASN A 215 22.93 3.74 0.61
N THR A 216 22.33 4.29 1.67
CA THR A 216 22.89 4.23 3.01
C THR A 216 23.10 2.78 3.46
N GLN A 217 24.34 2.41 3.80
CA GLN A 217 24.78 1.05 4.12
C GLN A 217 24.48 -0.01 3.04
N GLY A 218 24.23 0.36 1.78
CA GLY A 218 23.88 -0.56 0.70
C GLY A 218 22.39 -0.96 0.64
N LEU A 219 21.51 -0.21 1.31
CA LEU A 219 20.08 -0.54 1.36
C LEU A 219 19.43 -0.61 -0.03
N TYR A 220 19.80 0.32 -0.94
CA TYR A 220 19.24 0.32 -2.28
C TYR A 220 19.64 -0.95 -3.05
N ASP A 221 20.91 -1.35 -2.94
CA ASP A 221 21.43 -2.57 -3.60
C ASP A 221 20.69 -3.80 -3.11
N VAL A 222 20.49 -3.96 -1.79
CA VAL A 222 19.71 -5.06 -1.21
C VAL A 222 18.26 -5.06 -1.70
N LEU A 223 17.64 -3.90 -1.81
CA LEU A 223 16.28 -3.81 -2.37
C LEU A 223 16.22 -4.25 -3.82
N GLU A 224 17.17 -3.83 -4.65
CA GLU A 224 17.20 -4.17 -6.09
C GLU A 224 17.59 -5.63 -6.33
N GLU A 225 18.61 -6.13 -5.64
CA GLU A 225 19.22 -7.43 -5.91
C GLU A 225 18.50 -8.59 -5.20
N ASP A 226 17.82 -8.34 -4.06
CA ASP A 226 17.17 -9.39 -3.27
C ASP A 226 15.65 -9.20 -3.16
N PHE A 227 15.20 -8.05 -2.70
CA PHE A 227 13.76 -7.87 -2.40
C PHE A 227 12.90 -7.58 -3.62
N TYR A 228 13.39 -6.85 -4.61
CA TYR A 228 12.64 -6.37 -5.77
C TYR A 228 13.35 -6.68 -7.10
N THR A 229 13.90 -7.87 -7.22
CA THR A 229 14.47 -8.39 -8.47
C THR A 229 13.46 -8.40 -9.62
N ALA A 230 12.19 -8.30 -9.31
CA ALA A 230 11.08 -8.08 -10.23
C ALA A 230 10.06 -7.12 -9.61
N PRO A 231 9.26 -6.39 -10.41
CA PRO A 231 8.22 -5.51 -9.92
C PRO A 231 7.25 -6.24 -8.98
N ALA A 232 6.94 -5.62 -7.85
CA ALA A 232 5.97 -6.17 -6.91
C ALA A 232 4.54 -6.04 -7.45
N LEU A 233 3.72 -7.06 -7.22
CA LEU A 233 2.29 -6.98 -7.47
C LEU A 233 1.62 -6.20 -6.35
N GLN A 234 0.73 -5.27 -6.72
CA GLN A 234 -0.10 -4.59 -5.75
C GLN A 234 -1.07 -5.58 -5.08
N PRO A 235 -1.28 -5.50 -3.76
CA PRO A 235 -2.25 -6.32 -3.08
C PRO A 235 -3.68 -6.00 -3.52
N ALA A 236 -4.55 -7.02 -3.55
CA ALA A 236 -5.97 -6.88 -3.88
C ALA A 236 -6.74 -6.02 -2.86
N MET A 237 -7.83 -5.42 -3.35
CA MET A 237 -8.82 -4.73 -2.52
C MET A 237 -10.20 -5.40 -2.65
N PRO A 238 -10.39 -6.62 -2.11
CA PRO A 238 -11.61 -7.41 -2.31
C PRO A 238 -12.85 -6.75 -1.70
N TRP A 239 -12.69 -5.80 -0.79
CA TRP A 239 -13.80 -4.99 -0.25
C TRP A 239 -14.35 -3.96 -1.26
N ILE A 240 -13.65 -3.70 -2.36
CA ILE A 240 -14.12 -2.86 -3.46
C ILE A 240 -14.65 -3.74 -4.58
N ASP A 241 -13.87 -4.73 -4.98
CA ASP A 241 -14.23 -5.68 -6.03
C ASP A 241 -13.52 -7.02 -5.79
N ASN A 242 -14.31 -8.07 -5.62
CA ASN A 242 -13.84 -9.43 -5.33
C ASN A 242 -13.99 -10.40 -6.51
N VAL A 243 -14.37 -9.90 -7.69
CA VAL A 243 -14.53 -10.74 -8.89
C VAL A 243 -13.28 -10.60 -9.76
N PRO A 244 -12.42 -11.64 -9.84
CA PRO A 244 -11.21 -11.59 -10.66
C PRO A 244 -11.56 -11.54 -12.16
N PRO A 245 -10.67 -10.99 -13.01
CA PRO A 245 -10.83 -11.08 -14.45
C PRO A 245 -10.74 -12.54 -14.92
N THR A 246 -11.31 -12.84 -16.07
CA THR A 246 -11.15 -14.18 -16.68
C THR A 246 -9.69 -14.46 -16.98
N ALA A 247 -9.32 -15.74 -17.08
CA ALA A 247 -7.99 -16.11 -17.55
C ALA A 247 -7.81 -15.70 -19.03
N PRO A 248 -6.60 -15.29 -19.45
CA PRO A 248 -6.27 -15.18 -20.88
C PRO A 248 -6.31 -16.57 -21.52
N THR A 249 -6.73 -16.62 -22.78
CA THR A 249 -6.84 -17.88 -23.51
C THR A 249 -5.99 -17.86 -24.78
N HIS A 250 -5.80 -19.04 -25.40
CA HIS A 250 -5.06 -19.19 -26.66
C HIS A 250 -3.64 -18.58 -26.61
N LEU A 251 -2.95 -18.76 -25.48
CA LEU A 251 -1.54 -18.37 -25.40
C LEU A 251 -0.73 -19.17 -26.41
N THR A 252 -0.07 -18.47 -27.33
CA THR A 252 0.92 -19.04 -28.23
C THR A 252 2.29 -18.46 -27.93
N VAL A 253 3.29 -19.32 -27.98
CA VAL A 253 4.69 -18.99 -27.72
C VAL A 253 5.50 -19.43 -28.95
N THR A 254 6.13 -18.49 -29.63
CA THR A 254 6.92 -18.76 -30.83
C THR A 254 8.31 -18.15 -30.68
N ARG A 255 9.34 -18.99 -30.81
CA ARG A 255 10.73 -18.49 -30.89
C ARG A 255 10.99 -18.01 -32.30
N LEU A 256 11.44 -16.78 -32.45
CA LEU A 256 11.79 -16.17 -33.71
C LEU A 256 13.27 -16.47 -34.07
N PRO A 257 13.65 -16.40 -35.37
CA PRO A 257 15.04 -16.62 -35.81
C PRO A 257 16.07 -15.67 -35.20
N ASP A 258 15.63 -14.48 -34.80
CA ASP A 258 16.45 -13.44 -34.15
C ASP A 258 16.64 -13.68 -32.64
N GLY A 259 16.14 -14.80 -32.12
CA GLY A 259 16.24 -15.20 -30.70
C GLY A 259 15.14 -14.62 -29.80
N TYR A 260 14.27 -13.77 -30.31
CA TYR A 260 13.14 -13.28 -29.55
C TYR A 260 12.05 -14.34 -29.38
N ILE A 261 11.30 -14.23 -28.31
CA ILE A 261 10.08 -15.00 -28.06
C ILE A 261 8.88 -14.11 -28.35
N HIS A 262 8.06 -14.52 -29.29
CA HIS A 262 6.78 -13.89 -29.57
C HIS A 262 5.68 -14.58 -28.78
N LEU A 263 4.98 -13.80 -27.95
CA LEU A 263 3.82 -14.23 -27.20
C LEU A 263 2.57 -13.59 -27.79
N SER A 264 1.52 -14.36 -28.00
CA SER A 264 0.20 -13.81 -28.33
C SER A 264 -0.90 -14.58 -27.61
N TRP A 265 -1.96 -13.88 -27.24
CA TRP A 265 -3.07 -14.42 -26.47
C TRP A 265 -4.38 -13.66 -26.72
N MET A 266 -5.50 -14.31 -26.43
CA MET A 266 -6.80 -13.67 -26.39
C MET A 266 -6.95 -12.95 -25.04
N PRO A 267 -7.40 -11.67 -25.06
CA PRO A 267 -7.50 -10.87 -23.84
C PRO A 267 -8.45 -11.46 -22.81
N ALA A 268 -8.10 -11.28 -21.54
CA ALA A 268 -9.00 -11.47 -20.43
C ALA A 268 -10.11 -10.41 -20.45
N THR A 269 -11.25 -10.76 -19.90
CA THR A 269 -12.37 -9.83 -19.68
C THR A 269 -12.55 -9.59 -18.18
N ASP A 270 -12.92 -8.39 -17.82
CA ASP A 270 -13.28 -7.99 -16.48
C ASP A 270 -14.77 -7.68 -16.40
N ASN A 271 -15.40 -7.93 -15.25
CA ASN A 271 -16.79 -7.57 -15.00
C ASN A 271 -16.99 -6.04 -14.97
N ASP A 272 -15.99 -5.29 -14.51
CA ASP A 272 -15.96 -3.84 -14.65
C ASP A 272 -15.25 -3.45 -15.96
N LYS A 273 -16.03 -3.01 -16.94
CA LYS A 273 -15.51 -2.61 -18.26
C LYS A 273 -14.53 -1.44 -18.24
N ARG A 274 -14.42 -0.73 -17.11
CA ARG A 274 -13.44 0.34 -16.91
C ARG A 274 -12.06 -0.21 -16.59
N ASN A 275 -11.98 -1.43 -16.08
CA ASN A 275 -10.73 -2.08 -15.75
C ASN A 275 -10.05 -2.65 -17.00
N VAL A 276 -8.78 -2.34 -17.15
CA VAL A 276 -7.92 -2.98 -18.16
C VAL A 276 -7.08 -4.04 -17.43
N PRO A 277 -7.31 -5.34 -17.71
CA PRO A 277 -6.54 -6.39 -17.06
C PRO A 277 -5.04 -6.25 -17.33
N THR A 278 -4.23 -6.31 -16.28
CA THR A 278 -2.78 -6.40 -16.36
C THR A 278 -2.37 -7.87 -16.45
N TYR A 279 -1.41 -8.18 -17.31
CA TYR A 279 -0.94 -9.55 -17.51
C TYR A 279 0.38 -9.75 -16.81
N VAL A 280 0.51 -10.88 -16.10
CA VAL A 280 1.75 -11.32 -15.50
C VAL A 280 2.29 -12.50 -16.31
N ILE A 281 3.53 -12.38 -16.78
CA ILE A 281 4.20 -13.40 -17.54
C ILE A 281 5.21 -14.09 -16.63
N TYR A 282 5.13 -15.41 -16.56
CA TYR A 282 6.07 -16.25 -15.82
C TYR A 282 6.89 -17.06 -16.82
N GLY A 283 8.19 -17.13 -16.61
CA GLY A 283 9.08 -17.94 -17.42
C GLY A 283 9.96 -18.83 -16.56
N SER A 284 10.28 -20.05 -17.06
CA SER A 284 11.15 -21.02 -16.42
C SER A 284 11.86 -21.86 -17.49
N ASP A 285 13.01 -22.42 -17.13
CA ASP A 285 13.73 -23.42 -17.93
C ASP A 285 13.15 -24.84 -17.74
N THR A 286 12.25 -25.00 -16.77
CA THR A 286 11.61 -26.27 -16.43
C THR A 286 10.09 -26.16 -16.46
N TYR A 287 9.44 -27.32 -16.76
CA TYR A 287 7.99 -27.43 -16.72
C TYR A 287 7.56 -28.42 -15.61
N PRO A 288 6.51 -28.18 -14.84
CA PRO A 288 5.67 -26.97 -14.86
C PRO A 288 6.43 -25.73 -14.40
N VAL A 289 5.97 -24.55 -14.84
CA VAL A 289 6.56 -23.28 -14.40
C VAL A 289 6.27 -23.12 -12.91
N ASP A 290 7.29 -23.41 -12.10
CA ASP A 290 7.18 -23.29 -10.65
C ASP A 290 7.35 -21.82 -10.25
N THR A 291 6.37 -21.29 -9.53
CA THR A 291 6.46 -19.92 -9.05
C THR A 291 7.33 -19.91 -7.79
N PRO A 292 8.41 -19.08 -7.72
CA PRO A 292 8.46 -17.70 -8.24
C PRO A 292 9.70 -17.33 -9.07
N ILE A 293 10.01 -18.01 -10.16
CA ILE A 293 11.39 -17.93 -10.70
C ILE A 293 11.70 -16.66 -11.52
N ARG A 294 10.82 -15.92 -12.03
CA ARG A 294 10.93 -14.52 -12.49
C ARG A 294 9.57 -14.04 -12.98
N LYS A 295 9.11 -12.97 -12.41
CA LYS A 295 7.86 -12.30 -12.79
C LYS A 295 8.19 -11.14 -13.71
N ILE A 296 7.59 -11.08 -14.88
CA ILE A 296 7.59 -9.89 -15.71
C ILE A 296 6.18 -9.31 -15.64
N LEU A 297 6.05 -8.15 -15.02
CA LEU A 297 4.83 -7.36 -15.05
C LEU A 297 4.85 -6.49 -16.30
N LEU A 298 3.83 -6.63 -17.13
CA LEU A 298 3.60 -5.73 -18.26
C LEU A 298 2.33 -4.93 -17.99
N PRO A 299 2.43 -3.72 -17.47
CA PRO A 299 1.38 -2.73 -17.68
C PRO A 299 1.24 -2.49 -19.18
N SER A 300 0.05 -2.14 -19.63
CA SER A 300 -0.22 -1.82 -21.05
C SER A 300 0.69 -0.74 -21.65
N GLU A 301 1.53 -0.08 -20.86
CA GLU A 301 2.38 1.05 -21.24
C GLU A 301 3.88 0.86 -20.96
N TYR A 302 4.33 -0.29 -20.44
CA TYR A 302 5.73 -0.46 -20.06
C TYR A 302 6.63 -0.77 -21.28
N LYS A 303 7.55 0.16 -21.58
CA LYS A 303 8.64 -0.03 -22.53
C LYS A 303 9.91 -0.45 -21.78
N GLU A 304 10.09 -1.72 -21.48
CA GLU A 304 11.42 -2.23 -21.12
C GLU A 304 12.36 -2.28 -22.34
N ARG A 305 13.66 -2.11 -22.11
CA ARG A 305 14.69 -2.07 -23.18
C ARG A 305 14.69 -3.31 -24.09
N ASN A 306 14.14 -4.44 -23.63
CA ASN A 306 14.11 -5.73 -24.33
C ASN A 306 12.69 -6.19 -24.67
N THR A 307 11.71 -5.28 -24.65
CA THR A 307 10.30 -5.59 -24.88
C THR A 307 9.75 -4.72 -26.00
N ARG A 308 9.17 -5.32 -27.03
CA ARG A 308 8.56 -4.61 -28.14
C ARG A 308 7.08 -5.00 -28.26
N MET A 309 6.18 -4.05 -27.98
CA MET A 309 4.75 -4.26 -28.27
C MET A 309 4.53 -4.18 -29.78
N LEU A 310 3.88 -5.19 -30.33
CA LEU A 310 3.45 -5.18 -31.71
C LEU A 310 2.03 -4.59 -31.79
N PRO A 311 1.75 -3.66 -32.70
CA PRO A 311 0.40 -3.22 -32.95
C PRO A 311 -0.45 -4.41 -33.40
N SER A 312 -1.59 -4.60 -32.76
CA SER A 312 -2.56 -5.63 -33.17
C SER A 312 -3.22 -5.20 -34.49
N ALA A 313 -3.06 -5.98 -35.53
CA ALA A 313 -3.66 -5.74 -36.84
C ALA A 313 -5.20 -5.85 -36.83
N SER A 314 -5.81 -6.40 -35.77
CA SER A 314 -7.27 -6.68 -35.71
C SER A 314 -7.98 -6.21 -34.44
N GLY A 315 -7.29 -5.55 -33.52
CA GLY A 315 -7.88 -5.07 -32.26
C GLY A 315 -8.34 -6.14 -31.27
N ARG A 316 -8.22 -7.44 -31.63
CA ARG A 316 -8.72 -8.57 -30.83
C ARG A 316 -7.65 -9.41 -30.15
N GLN A 317 -6.42 -9.39 -30.62
CA GLN A 317 -5.31 -10.21 -30.08
C GLN A 317 -4.19 -9.35 -29.53
N ARG A 318 -3.70 -9.65 -28.36
CA ARG A 318 -2.53 -8.97 -27.78
C ARG A 318 -1.26 -9.76 -28.12
N SER A 319 -0.18 -9.04 -28.39
CA SER A 319 1.11 -9.65 -28.76
C SER A 319 2.28 -8.86 -28.19
N ILE A 320 3.34 -9.57 -27.87
CA ILE A 320 4.56 -8.99 -27.34
C ILE A 320 5.79 -9.78 -27.82
N LEU A 321 6.90 -9.08 -28.03
CA LEU A 321 8.21 -9.70 -28.27
C LEU A 321 9.06 -9.55 -27.01
N LEU A 322 9.64 -10.65 -26.56
CA LEU A 322 10.51 -10.71 -25.39
C LEU A 322 11.85 -11.30 -25.75
N SER A 323 12.93 -10.67 -25.30
CA SER A 323 14.27 -11.28 -25.31
C SER A 323 14.48 -11.97 -23.98
N LEU A 324 14.19 -13.28 -23.92
CA LEU A 324 14.27 -14.07 -22.71
C LEU A 324 15.12 -15.33 -22.91
N PRO A 325 15.94 -15.72 -21.94
CA PRO A 325 16.70 -16.96 -21.97
C PRO A 325 15.84 -18.23 -21.72
N TRP A 326 14.52 -18.08 -21.46
CA TRP A 326 13.65 -19.16 -21.00
C TRP A 326 12.96 -19.88 -22.14
N THR A 327 12.64 -21.17 -21.88
CA THR A 327 12.00 -22.06 -22.84
C THR A 327 10.53 -22.31 -22.58
N VAL A 328 10.04 -22.02 -21.38
CA VAL A 328 8.64 -22.24 -21.00
C VAL A 328 8.04 -20.95 -20.45
N VAL A 329 6.83 -20.64 -20.89
CA VAL A 329 6.11 -19.41 -20.49
C VAL A 329 4.70 -19.77 -20.06
N ALA A 330 4.28 -19.26 -18.93
CA ALA A 330 2.90 -19.26 -18.47
C ALA A 330 2.41 -17.82 -18.30
N MET A 331 1.14 -17.59 -18.53
CA MET A 331 0.55 -16.25 -18.43
C MET A 331 -0.72 -16.27 -17.59
N LYS A 332 -0.87 -15.26 -16.77
CA LYS A 332 -2.08 -15.01 -15.99
C LYS A 332 -2.53 -13.58 -16.20
N ALA A 333 -3.83 -13.36 -16.44
CA ALA A 333 -4.40 -12.04 -16.31
C ALA A 333 -4.63 -11.72 -14.84
N LYS A 334 -4.30 -10.51 -14.45
CA LYS A 334 -4.48 -10.03 -13.10
C LYS A 334 -5.10 -8.65 -13.12
N ARG A 335 -6.06 -8.41 -12.21
CA ARG A 335 -6.28 -7.05 -11.70
C ARG A 335 -5.04 -6.64 -10.91
N ALA A 336 -4.84 -5.35 -10.78
CA ALA A 336 -3.83 -4.84 -9.86
C ALA A 336 -3.91 -5.49 -8.46
N ASP A 337 -4.99 -6.17 -8.15
CA ASP A 337 -5.47 -6.53 -6.82
C ASP A 337 -5.66 -8.04 -6.53
N ASP A 338 -5.30 -8.99 -7.43
CA ASP A 338 -5.55 -10.42 -7.22
C ASP A 338 -4.43 -11.16 -6.43
N PRO A 339 -4.76 -12.08 -5.50
CA PRO A 339 -3.76 -12.95 -4.87
C PRO A 339 -3.13 -13.94 -5.86
N PRO A 340 -1.91 -14.44 -5.61
CA PRO A 340 -1.23 -15.37 -6.50
C PRO A 340 -1.85 -16.77 -6.41
N GLU A 341 -2.76 -17.10 -7.29
CA GLU A 341 -3.18 -18.47 -7.55
C GLU A 341 -2.68 -18.93 -8.92
N CYS A 342 -2.14 -20.15 -8.97
CA CYS A 342 -1.51 -20.69 -10.15
C CYS A 342 -2.52 -21.50 -10.96
N HIS A 343 -2.92 -21.02 -12.13
CA HIS A 343 -3.55 -21.87 -13.15
C HIS A 343 -2.73 -21.79 -14.43
N THR A 344 -2.22 -22.94 -14.83
CA THR A 344 -1.36 -23.14 -15.98
C THR A 344 -2.15 -23.56 -17.20
N SER A 345 -1.87 -22.96 -18.36
CA SER A 345 -2.16 -23.56 -19.66
C SER A 345 -1.15 -23.05 -20.69
N ALA A 346 0.01 -23.68 -20.73
CA ALA A 346 0.86 -23.69 -21.91
C ALA A 346 1.50 -25.08 -22.01
N SER A 347 1.43 -25.71 -23.16
CA SER A 347 2.14 -26.94 -23.44
C SER A 347 3.65 -26.65 -23.57
N PRO A 348 4.54 -27.57 -23.14
CA PRO A 348 5.98 -27.41 -23.34
C PRO A 348 6.29 -27.34 -24.85
N MET A 349 7.21 -26.46 -25.22
CA MET A 349 7.73 -26.46 -26.58
C MET A 349 8.53 -27.75 -26.83
N PRO A 350 8.42 -28.40 -27.99
CA PRO A 350 9.26 -29.56 -28.31
C PRO A 350 10.74 -29.15 -28.32
N HIS A 351 11.55 -29.93 -27.65
CA HIS A 351 13.01 -29.81 -27.72
C HIS A 351 13.45 -29.93 -29.17
N LEU A 352 13.93 -28.86 -29.76
CA LEU A 352 14.68 -28.90 -31.00
C LEU A 352 16.11 -29.29 -30.62
N ASN A 353 16.41 -30.60 -30.73
CA ASN A 353 17.77 -31.10 -30.81
C ASN A 353 18.32 -30.64 -32.15
N GLY A 354 19.39 -29.86 -32.12
CA GLY A 354 20.20 -29.45 -33.25
C GLY A 354 21.48 -28.81 -32.73
#